data_7268674bc2c2ca2d4d92887cf4c5aa1f
#
_entry.id   7268674bc2c2ca2d4d92887cf4c5aa1f
#
_cell.length_a   1.000
_cell.length_b   1.000
_cell.length_c   1.000
_cell.angle_alpha   90.00
_cell.angle_beta   90.00
_cell.angle_gamma   90.00
#
_symmetry.space_group_name_H-M   'P 1'
#
loop_
_entity.id
_entity.type
_entity.pdbx_description
1 polymer ?
#
loop_
_entity_poly.entity_id
_entity_poly.type
_entity_poly.pdbx_seq_one_letter_code
_entity_poly.pdbx_strand_id
1 'polypeptide(L)'
;DRSIAHALSEAGAKLVLIDRENSKGGVEELAKANYDVSFFEGDLLDRSLPQKTIDFTIEKHGSVDILVNNAGVAQHGDTDEFNDDMLDKIMDVNVDVVFRMCRSAISPMKKQGEGVILNIGSMSGIASNIPQPQVAYNASKAAVHMMTKSLASDYANQNIRVNAIAPGYVKTDITNLPKKYEHWYSTWDKQTPMKRMAEPHEIASAALFLCSPASSYVTGEVLVVDGGYTTR
;
A
#
# COMPACT_ATOMS: atom_id res chain seq x y z
N ASP A 1 0.39 -5.64 -4.87
CA ASP A 1 1.42 -6.67 -4.55
C ASP A 1 0.72 -8.02 -4.37
N ARG A 2 1.02 -8.96 -5.25
CA ARG A 2 0.43 -10.31 -5.22
C ARG A 2 0.76 -11.03 -3.92
N SER A 3 1.93 -10.80 -3.34
CA SER A 3 2.36 -11.48 -2.11
C SER A 3 1.49 -11.14 -0.91
N ILE A 4 1.01 -9.90 -0.80
CA ILE A 4 0.05 -9.52 0.26
C ILE A 4 -1.29 -10.26 0.04
N ALA A 5 -1.78 -10.31 -1.21
CA ALA A 5 -3.01 -11.03 -1.53
C ALA A 5 -2.89 -12.53 -1.19
N HIS A 6 -1.76 -13.18 -1.56
CA HIS A 6 -1.49 -14.57 -1.18
C HIS A 6 -1.51 -14.77 0.34
N ALA A 7 -0.75 -13.97 1.09
CA ALA A 7 -0.66 -14.11 2.54
C ALA A 7 -2.02 -13.96 3.24
N LEU A 8 -2.85 -13.00 2.80
CA LEU A 8 -4.19 -12.81 3.34
C LEU A 8 -5.12 -13.97 2.94
N SER A 9 -5.04 -14.47 1.71
CA SER A 9 -5.83 -15.63 1.26
C SER A 9 -5.47 -16.90 2.02
N GLU A 10 -4.18 -17.18 2.24
CA GLU A 10 -3.70 -18.31 3.04
C GLU A 10 -4.21 -18.24 4.49
N ALA A 11 -4.37 -17.03 5.01
CA ALA A 11 -4.97 -16.80 6.33
C ALA A 11 -6.51 -16.87 6.34
N GLY A 12 -7.15 -17.17 5.20
CA GLY A 12 -8.59 -17.37 5.08
C GLY A 12 -9.40 -16.13 4.74
N ALA A 13 -8.77 -15.03 4.35
CA ALA A 13 -9.48 -13.84 3.90
C ALA A 13 -10.14 -14.06 2.53
N LYS A 14 -11.36 -13.56 2.36
CA LYS A 14 -12.02 -13.41 1.07
C LYS A 14 -11.59 -12.10 0.44
N LEU A 15 -11.12 -12.13 -0.80
CA LEU A 15 -10.50 -10.96 -1.42
C LEU A 15 -11.36 -10.35 -2.53
N VAL A 16 -11.38 -9.03 -2.56
CA VAL A 16 -11.75 -8.24 -3.73
C VAL A 16 -10.50 -7.49 -4.19
N LEU A 17 -9.96 -7.88 -5.33
CA LEU A 17 -8.82 -7.21 -5.96
C LEU A 17 -9.32 -6.16 -6.94
N ILE A 18 -8.68 -4.98 -6.93
CA ILE A 18 -9.03 -3.85 -7.77
C ILE A 18 -7.83 -3.49 -8.63
N ASP A 19 -8.03 -3.42 -9.94
CA ASP A 19 -7.03 -2.90 -10.88
C ASP A 19 -7.69 -2.43 -12.18
N ARG A 20 -6.97 -1.66 -13.00
CA ARG A 20 -7.44 -1.16 -14.30
C ARG A 20 -7.51 -2.23 -15.36
N GLU A 21 -6.45 -3.02 -15.47
CA GLU A 21 -6.28 -4.08 -16.46
C GLU A 21 -5.33 -5.15 -15.92
N ASN A 22 -5.47 -6.40 -16.38
CA ASN A 22 -4.47 -7.45 -16.24
C ASN A 22 -4.15 -8.02 -14.84
N SER A 23 -4.80 -7.63 -13.78
CA SER A 23 -4.75 -8.45 -12.55
C SER A 23 -5.39 -9.83 -12.74
N LYS A 24 -6.03 -10.08 -13.90
CA LYS A 24 -6.65 -11.39 -14.25
C LYS A 24 -5.69 -12.55 -13.99
N GLY A 25 -4.41 -12.42 -14.36
CA GLY A 25 -3.42 -13.46 -14.05
C GLY A 25 -3.22 -13.70 -12.56
N GLY A 26 -3.23 -12.66 -11.73
CA GLY A 26 -3.14 -12.78 -10.27
C GLY A 26 -4.41 -13.36 -9.65
N VAL A 27 -5.59 -12.97 -10.15
CA VAL A 27 -6.87 -13.55 -9.73
C VAL A 27 -6.96 -15.02 -10.12
N GLU A 28 -6.59 -15.37 -11.35
CA GLU A 28 -6.57 -16.76 -11.81
C GLU A 28 -5.61 -17.64 -11.01
N GLU A 29 -4.46 -17.12 -10.62
CA GLU A 29 -3.50 -17.83 -9.79
C GLU A 29 -4.08 -18.14 -8.40
N LEU A 30 -4.67 -17.15 -7.74
CA LEU A 30 -5.33 -17.32 -6.45
C LEU A 30 -6.56 -18.23 -6.54
N ALA A 31 -7.36 -18.10 -7.59
CA ALA A 31 -8.52 -18.95 -7.81
C ALA A 31 -8.12 -20.42 -8.06
N LYS A 32 -7.02 -20.68 -8.79
CA LYS A 32 -6.45 -22.04 -8.98
C LYS A 32 -6.00 -22.67 -7.67
N ALA A 33 -5.58 -21.85 -6.70
CA ALA A 33 -5.25 -22.29 -5.34
C ALA A 33 -6.48 -22.46 -4.44
N ASN A 34 -7.71 -22.38 -5.01
CA ASN A 34 -9.00 -22.47 -4.32
C ASN A 34 -9.23 -21.37 -3.26
N TYR A 35 -8.63 -20.19 -3.41
CA TYR A 35 -8.93 -19.03 -2.57
C TYR A 35 -10.19 -18.31 -3.07
N ASP A 36 -10.97 -17.75 -2.13
CA ASP A 36 -12.14 -16.93 -2.45
C ASP A 36 -11.67 -15.53 -2.87
N VAL A 37 -11.54 -15.34 -4.17
CA VAL A 37 -11.06 -14.09 -4.77
C VAL A 37 -12.01 -13.60 -5.85
N SER A 38 -12.22 -12.30 -5.86
CA SER A 38 -13.01 -11.59 -6.86
C SER A 38 -12.21 -10.43 -7.44
N PHE A 39 -12.54 -10.07 -8.65
CA PHE A 39 -11.92 -8.94 -9.33
C PHE A 39 -12.95 -7.85 -9.60
N PHE A 40 -12.58 -6.62 -9.27
CA PHE A 40 -13.32 -5.42 -9.61
C PHE A 40 -12.46 -4.56 -10.54
N GLU A 41 -12.83 -4.51 -11.81
CA GLU A 41 -12.09 -3.72 -12.81
C GLU A 41 -12.44 -2.24 -12.68
N GLY A 42 -11.43 -1.38 -12.60
CA GLY A 42 -11.64 0.05 -12.57
C GLY A 42 -10.38 0.87 -12.37
N ASP A 43 -10.42 2.12 -12.82
CA ASP A 43 -9.35 3.09 -12.60
C ASP A 43 -9.56 3.80 -11.26
N LEU A 44 -8.59 3.68 -10.36
CA LEU A 44 -8.62 4.35 -9.05
C LEU A 44 -8.69 5.89 -9.15
N LEU A 45 -8.33 6.46 -10.29
CA LEU A 45 -8.51 7.89 -10.57
C LEU A 45 -9.98 8.27 -10.82
N ASP A 46 -10.85 7.30 -11.17
CA ASP A 46 -12.31 7.54 -11.15
C ASP A 46 -12.77 7.78 -9.71
N ARG A 47 -13.18 9.01 -9.42
CA ARG A 47 -13.60 9.46 -8.08
C ARG A 47 -14.80 8.67 -7.54
N SER A 48 -15.58 8.01 -8.38
CA SER A 48 -16.71 7.18 -7.99
C SER A 48 -16.31 5.73 -7.66
N LEU A 49 -15.14 5.29 -8.12
CA LEU A 49 -14.69 3.90 -7.98
C LEU A 49 -14.56 3.46 -6.51
N PRO A 50 -14.00 4.26 -5.59
CA PRO A 50 -13.86 3.84 -4.19
C PRO A 50 -15.18 3.38 -3.57
N GLN A 51 -16.26 4.16 -3.76
CA GLN A 51 -17.56 3.78 -3.22
C GLN A 51 -18.14 2.55 -3.91
N LYS A 52 -18.07 2.47 -5.25
CA LYS A 52 -18.52 1.30 -6.01
C LYS A 52 -17.84 0.01 -5.58
N THR A 53 -16.52 0.08 -5.29
CA THR A 53 -15.76 -1.08 -4.83
C THR A 53 -16.19 -1.54 -3.44
N ILE A 54 -16.40 -0.60 -2.53
CA ILE A 54 -16.89 -0.91 -1.19
C ILE A 54 -18.28 -1.53 -1.25
N ASP A 55 -19.19 -0.95 -2.04
CA ASP A 55 -20.55 -1.47 -2.22
C ASP A 55 -20.54 -2.90 -2.81
N PHE A 56 -19.72 -3.13 -3.84
CA PHE A 56 -19.52 -4.47 -4.42
C PHE A 56 -18.99 -5.48 -3.40
N THR A 57 -18.02 -5.07 -2.55
CA THR A 57 -17.47 -5.94 -1.52
C THR A 57 -18.54 -6.32 -0.50
N ILE A 58 -19.36 -5.37 -0.06
CA ILE A 58 -20.45 -5.60 0.88
C ILE A 58 -21.53 -6.49 0.25
N GLU A 59 -21.93 -6.24 -1.00
CA GLU A 59 -22.89 -7.07 -1.71
C GLU A 59 -22.42 -8.53 -1.80
N LYS A 60 -21.12 -8.73 -2.06
CA LYS A 60 -20.57 -10.05 -2.28
C LYS A 60 -20.26 -10.83 -0.98
N HIS A 61 -19.76 -10.15 0.05
CA HIS A 61 -19.22 -10.79 1.25
C HIS A 61 -19.93 -10.36 2.55
N GLY A 62 -20.82 -9.37 2.49
CA GLY A 62 -21.60 -8.87 3.64
C GLY A 62 -20.92 -7.78 4.45
N SER A 63 -19.59 -7.64 4.38
CA SER A 63 -18.80 -6.67 5.15
C SER A 63 -17.56 -6.20 4.40
N VAL A 64 -16.90 -5.18 4.95
CA VAL A 64 -15.52 -4.78 4.60
C VAL A 64 -14.72 -4.76 5.90
N ASP A 65 -14.01 -5.84 6.17
CA ASP A 65 -13.27 -6.00 7.43
C ASP A 65 -11.86 -5.40 7.33
N ILE A 66 -11.24 -5.51 6.15
CA ILE A 66 -9.88 -5.05 5.89
C ILE A 66 -9.84 -4.27 4.59
N LEU A 67 -9.24 -3.07 4.61
CA LEU A 67 -8.85 -2.31 3.43
C LEU A 67 -7.32 -2.26 3.35
N VAL A 68 -6.76 -2.70 2.22
CA VAL A 68 -5.33 -2.55 1.93
C VAL A 68 -5.12 -1.57 0.78
N ASN A 69 -4.59 -0.40 1.07
CA ASN A 69 -4.19 0.61 0.09
C ASN A 69 -2.76 0.36 -0.37
N ASN A 70 -2.62 -0.46 -1.42
CA ASN A 70 -1.32 -0.87 -1.95
C ASN A 70 -0.93 -0.14 -3.25
N ALA A 71 -1.90 0.36 -4.01
CA ALA A 71 -1.63 1.05 -5.26
C ALA A 71 -0.71 2.26 -5.05
N GLY A 72 0.23 2.45 -5.95
CA GLY A 72 1.14 3.58 -5.89
C GLY A 72 2.01 3.67 -7.15
N VAL A 73 2.46 4.87 -7.44
CA VAL A 73 3.36 5.17 -8.55
C VAL A 73 4.57 5.93 -8.04
N ALA A 74 5.72 5.69 -8.66
CA ALA A 74 6.94 6.44 -8.41
C ALA A 74 7.45 7.01 -9.75
N GLN A 75 8.00 8.21 -9.68
CA GLN A 75 8.67 8.84 -10.80
C GLN A 75 9.90 9.58 -10.30
N HIS A 76 10.97 9.46 -11.05
CA HIS A 76 12.27 10.06 -10.74
C HIS A 76 12.54 11.23 -11.69
N GLY A 77 13.07 12.30 -11.16
CA GLY A 77 13.46 13.48 -11.94
C GLY A 77 13.90 14.62 -11.03
N ASP A 78 14.77 15.46 -11.54
CA ASP A 78 15.20 16.66 -10.81
C ASP A 78 14.01 17.61 -10.61
N THR A 79 13.95 18.26 -9.45
CA THR A 79 12.78 19.04 -9.05
C THR A 79 12.46 20.18 -9.98
N ASP A 80 13.47 20.84 -10.54
CA ASP A 80 13.34 21.96 -11.47
C ASP A 80 12.90 21.53 -12.91
N GLU A 81 13.04 20.22 -13.22
CA GLU A 81 12.56 19.64 -14.47
C GLU A 81 11.23 18.89 -14.30
N PHE A 82 10.69 18.80 -13.08
CA PHE A 82 9.50 18.04 -12.77
C PHE A 82 8.24 18.84 -13.09
N ASN A 83 7.48 18.44 -14.09
CA ASN A 83 6.29 19.16 -14.51
C ASN A 83 5.05 18.85 -13.64
N ASP A 84 4.03 19.71 -13.72
CA ASP A 84 2.82 19.62 -12.91
C ASP A 84 2.05 18.32 -13.18
N ASP A 85 1.97 17.82 -14.42
CA ASP A 85 1.27 16.56 -14.73
C ASP A 85 1.90 15.37 -14.00
N MET A 86 3.23 15.36 -13.87
CA MET A 86 3.95 14.32 -13.13
C MET A 86 3.69 14.42 -11.63
N LEU A 87 3.66 15.63 -11.09
CA LEU A 87 3.35 15.89 -9.69
C LEU A 87 1.91 15.47 -9.38
N ASP A 88 0.95 15.94 -10.17
CA ASP A 88 -0.48 15.64 -10.01
C ASP A 88 -0.73 14.14 -10.05
N LYS A 89 -0.14 13.42 -11.00
CA LYS A 89 -0.27 11.96 -11.09
C LYS A 89 0.21 11.25 -9.82
N ILE A 90 1.35 11.67 -9.25
CA ILE A 90 1.88 11.09 -8.02
C ILE A 90 0.94 11.39 -6.85
N MET A 91 0.50 12.63 -6.70
CA MET A 91 -0.38 13.05 -5.61
C MET A 91 -1.75 12.40 -5.72
N ASP A 92 -2.34 12.38 -6.91
CA ASP A 92 -3.64 11.76 -7.15
C ASP A 92 -3.63 10.27 -6.78
N VAL A 93 -2.64 9.50 -7.27
CA VAL A 93 -2.59 8.05 -7.01
C VAL A 93 -2.17 7.75 -5.57
N ASN A 94 -1.10 8.38 -5.09
CA ASN A 94 -0.49 7.98 -3.81
C ASN A 94 -1.20 8.59 -2.60
N VAL A 95 -1.91 9.71 -2.75
CA VAL A 95 -2.54 10.43 -1.62
C VAL A 95 -4.04 10.48 -1.76
N ASP A 96 -4.56 11.06 -2.84
CA ASP A 96 -5.98 11.30 -3.03
C ASP A 96 -6.79 10.00 -3.11
N VAL A 97 -6.28 9.00 -3.84
CA VAL A 97 -6.90 7.67 -3.93
C VAL A 97 -6.93 7.02 -2.55
N VAL A 98 -5.82 7.04 -1.79
CA VAL A 98 -5.75 6.46 -0.44
C VAL A 98 -6.78 7.12 0.48
N PHE A 99 -6.88 8.45 0.45
CA PHE A 99 -7.88 9.18 1.24
C PHE A 99 -9.31 8.76 0.87
N ARG A 100 -9.63 8.70 -0.44
CA ARG A 100 -10.97 8.34 -0.92
C ARG A 100 -11.35 6.91 -0.56
N MET A 101 -10.43 5.96 -0.68
CA MET A 101 -10.64 4.57 -0.29
C MET A 101 -10.89 4.46 1.23
N CYS A 102 -10.06 5.09 2.05
CA CYS A 102 -10.26 5.13 3.51
C CYS A 102 -11.63 5.73 3.86
N ARG A 103 -11.99 6.88 3.28
CA ARG A 103 -13.28 7.53 3.50
C ARG A 103 -14.46 6.62 3.17
N SER A 104 -14.41 5.87 2.07
CA SER A 104 -15.48 4.96 1.65
C SER A 104 -15.57 3.73 2.56
N ALA A 105 -14.43 3.20 3.05
CA ALA A 105 -14.41 2.02 3.91
C ALA A 105 -14.81 2.33 5.37
N ILE A 106 -14.46 3.50 5.89
CA ILE A 106 -14.73 3.86 7.29
C ILE A 106 -16.22 3.85 7.62
N SER A 107 -17.08 4.32 6.72
CA SER A 107 -18.53 4.37 7.00
C SER A 107 -19.14 2.99 7.28
N PRO A 108 -18.95 1.95 6.45
CA PRO A 108 -19.41 0.59 6.78
C PRO A 108 -18.68 -0.01 7.98
N MET A 109 -17.36 0.18 8.13
CA MET A 109 -16.59 -0.30 9.30
C MET A 109 -17.16 0.25 10.61
N LYS A 110 -17.56 1.52 10.65
CA LYS A 110 -18.25 2.11 11.82
C LYS A 110 -19.59 1.42 12.13
N LYS A 111 -20.37 1.08 11.10
CA LYS A 111 -21.67 0.41 11.27
C LYS A 111 -21.53 -1.03 11.77
N GLN A 112 -20.48 -1.72 11.34
CA GLN A 112 -20.18 -3.09 11.79
C GLN A 112 -19.44 -3.13 13.15
N GLY A 113 -18.90 -1.98 13.62
CA GLY A 113 -18.25 -1.84 14.93
C GLY A 113 -16.79 -2.30 14.98
N GLU A 114 -16.19 -2.59 13.83
CA GLU A 114 -14.77 -2.95 13.70
C GLU A 114 -14.26 -2.74 12.27
N GLY A 115 -12.95 -2.63 12.14
CA GLY A 115 -12.29 -2.56 10.84
C GLY A 115 -10.78 -2.42 10.94
N VAL A 116 -10.10 -2.76 9.86
CA VAL A 116 -8.66 -2.58 9.73
C VAL A 116 -8.32 -1.89 8.41
N ILE A 117 -7.52 -0.85 8.47
CA ILE A 117 -6.97 -0.18 7.29
C ILE A 117 -5.45 -0.31 7.32
N LEU A 118 -4.88 -0.85 6.25
CA LEU A 118 -3.45 -0.94 6.02
C LEU A 118 -3.07 -0.09 4.82
N ASN A 119 -2.22 0.91 5.04
CA ASN A 119 -1.67 1.73 3.98
C ASN A 119 -0.23 1.31 3.64
N ILE A 120 0.09 1.21 2.36
CA ILE A 120 1.48 0.99 1.94
C ILE A 120 2.16 2.35 1.73
N GLY A 121 2.92 2.74 2.76
CA GLY A 121 3.78 3.90 2.76
C GLY A 121 5.09 3.65 2.00
N SER A 122 6.20 4.14 2.55
CA SER A 122 7.57 3.88 2.09
C SER A 122 8.57 4.43 3.12
N MET A 123 9.75 3.86 3.23
CA MET A 123 10.88 4.49 3.92
C MET A 123 11.17 5.90 3.36
N SER A 124 10.81 6.15 2.10
CA SER A 124 10.92 7.45 1.43
C SER A 124 10.04 8.56 2.04
N GLY A 125 9.02 8.20 2.82
CA GLY A 125 8.25 9.15 3.62
C GLY A 125 8.90 9.50 4.96
N ILE A 126 10.04 8.87 5.30
CA ILE A 126 10.78 9.06 6.54
C ILE A 126 12.16 9.67 6.28
N ALA A 127 12.85 9.18 5.24
CA ALA A 127 14.18 9.61 4.87
C ALA A 127 14.30 9.88 3.37
N SER A 128 15.23 10.75 2.99
CA SER A 128 15.54 10.98 1.58
C SER A 128 16.37 9.82 1.02
N ASN A 129 16.03 9.41 -0.19
CA ASN A 129 16.71 8.32 -0.88
C ASN A 129 17.83 8.81 -1.78
N ILE A 130 18.84 7.99 -1.94
CA ILE A 130 19.91 8.20 -2.90
C ILE A 130 20.12 6.93 -3.73
N PRO A 131 20.53 7.05 -5.02
CA PRO A 131 20.93 8.28 -5.71
C PRO A 131 19.78 8.99 -6.46
N GLN A 132 18.55 8.44 -6.41
CA GLN A 132 17.44 8.92 -7.22
C GLN A 132 16.80 10.21 -6.66
N PRO A 133 16.65 11.27 -7.49
CA PRO A 133 15.82 12.41 -7.14
C PRO A 133 14.33 12.01 -7.27
N GLN A 134 13.54 12.20 -6.18
CA GLN A 134 12.14 11.78 -6.14
C GLN A 134 11.31 12.54 -5.09
N VAL A 135 11.49 13.85 -4.99
CA VAL A 135 10.89 14.67 -3.93
C VAL A 135 9.37 14.56 -3.86
N ALA A 136 8.68 14.52 -5.00
CA ALA A 136 7.22 14.39 -5.06
C ALA A 136 6.75 13.03 -4.48
N TYR A 137 7.45 11.94 -4.79
CA TYR A 137 7.18 10.63 -4.23
C TYR A 137 7.39 10.62 -2.70
N ASN A 138 8.51 11.16 -2.22
CA ASN A 138 8.81 11.23 -0.79
C ASN A 138 7.72 12.01 -0.05
N ALA A 139 7.31 13.17 -0.58
CA ALA A 139 6.24 13.99 -0.02
C ALA A 139 4.91 13.23 0.02
N SER A 140 4.54 12.51 -1.05
CA SER A 140 3.32 11.73 -1.11
C SER A 140 3.29 10.60 -0.06
N LYS A 141 4.42 9.93 0.15
CA LYS A 141 4.51 8.85 1.15
C LYS A 141 4.54 9.39 2.59
N ALA A 142 5.13 10.55 2.83
CA ALA A 142 5.01 11.24 4.12
C ALA A 142 3.55 11.64 4.42
N ALA A 143 2.81 12.10 3.41
CA ALA A 143 1.37 12.38 3.55
C ALA A 143 0.57 11.13 3.94
N VAL A 144 0.85 9.97 3.34
CA VAL A 144 0.21 8.69 3.71
C VAL A 144 0.52 8.32 5.17
N HIS A 145 1.75 8.53 5.65
CA HIS A 145 2.12 8.26 7.04
C HIS A 145 1.32 9.16 8.02
N MET A 146 1.21 10.45 7.72
CA MET A 146 0.44 11.36 8.58
C MET A 146 -1.06 11.07 8.50
N MET A 147 -1.60 10.77 7.32
CA MET A 147 -3.00 10.34 7.15
C MET A 147 -3.30 9.09 7.99
N THR A 148 -2.40 8.12 8.01
CA THR A 148 -2.50 6.91 8.84
C THR A 148 -2.64 7.25 10.31
N LYS A 149 -1.78 8.12 10.84
CA LYS A 149 -1.81 8.54 12.24
C LYS A 149 -3.10 9.31 12.59
N SER A 150 -3.51 10.22 11.72
CA SER A 150 -4.73 11.01 11.92
C SER A 150 -5.97 10.13 11.95
N LEU A 151 -6.14 9.24 10.96
CA LEU A 151 -7.26 8.32 10.91
C LEU A 151 -7.27 7.35 12.10
N ALA A 152 -6.11 6.86 12.53
CA ALA A 152 -6.00 6.02 13.72
C ALA A 152 -6.49 6.76 14.98
N SER A 153 -6.07 8.00 15.17
CA SER A 153 -6.52 8.84 16.29
C SER A 153 -8.03 9.09 16.27
N ASP A 154 -8.59 9.36 15.08
CA ASP A 154 -10.00 9.71 14.93
C ASP A 154 -10.95 8.51 15.14
N TYR A 155 -10.50 7.29 14.81
CA TYR A 155 -11.38 6.12 14.74
C TYR A 155 -11.03 4.98 15.69
N ALA A 156 -9.98 5.09 16.51
CA ALA A 156 -9.59 4.04 17.46
C ALA A 156 -10.71 3.69 18.47
N ASN A 157 -11.47 4.69 18.93
CA ASN A 157 -12.59 4.49 19.84
C ASN A 157 -13.82 3.82 19.18
N GLN A 158 -13.77 3.60 17.88
CA GLN A 158 -14.80 2.91 17.11
C GLN A 158 -14.30 1.51 16.65
N ASN A 159 -13.23 1.02 17.31
CA ASN A 159 -12.61 -0.28 17.03
C ASN A 159 -12.09 -0.40 15.57
N ILE A 160 -11.68 0.72 14.97
CA ILE A 160 -11.05 0.73 13.65
C ILE A 160 -9.57 1.01 13.84
N ARG A 161 -8.73 0.05 13.43
CA ARG A 161 -7.27 0.20 13.45
C ARG A 161 -6.78 0.68 12.10
N VAL A 162 -5.89 1.66 12.09
CA VAL A 162 -5.28 2.19 10.86
C VAL A 162 -3.77 2.20 11.05
N ASN A 163 -3.06 1.43 10.22
CA ASN A 163 -1.61 1.35 10.27
C ASN A 163 -1.01 1.48 8.87
N ALA A 164 0.28 1.72 8.80
CA ALA A 164 1.04 1.70 7.56
C ALA A 164 2.25 0.77 7.67
N ILE A 165 2.70 0.26 6.54
CA ILE A 165 4.03 -0.29 6.37
C ILE A 165 4.86 0.74 5.61
N ALA A 166 6.11 0.92 6.00
CA ALA A 166 7.11 1.71 5.28
C ALA A 166 8.19 0.76 4.73
N PRO A 167 7.97 0.16 3.54
CA PRO A 167 8.94 -0.72 2.92
C PRO A 167 10.20 0.04 2.51
N GLY A 168 11.34 -0.66 2.56
CA GLY A 168 12.56 -0.30 1.88
C GLY A 168 12.52 -0.61 0.38
N TYR A 169 13.68 -0.91 -0.20
CA TYR A 169 13.75 -1.42 -1.56
C TYR A 169 13.28 -2.88 -1.60
N VAL A 170 12.25 -3.16 -2.40
CA VAL A 170 11.62 -4.48 -2.56
C VAL A 170 11.68 -4.87 -4.02
N LYS A 171 11.98 -6.12 -4.34
CA LYS A 171 12.02 -6.64 -5.71
C LYS A 171 10.62 -6.73 -6.32
N THR A 172 10.17 -5.65 -6.93
CA THR A 172 8.85 -5.49 -7.57
C THR A 172 8.99 -4.73 -8.89
N ASP A 173 7.88 -4.61 -9.63
CA ASP A 173 7.87 -3.85 -10.89
C ASP A 173 8.28 -2.38 -10.71
N ILE A 174 7.95 -1.76 -9.57
CA ILE A 174 8.35 -0.36 -9.27
C ILE A 174 9.87 -0.23 -9.18
N THR A 175 10.56 -1.26 -8.71
CA THR A 175 12.03 -1.28 -8.58
C THR A 175 12.73 -1.92 -9.78
N ASN A 176 11.98 -2.40 -10.78
CA ASN A 176 12.54 -2.89 -12.03
C ASN A 176 12.90 -1.71 -12.94
N LEU A 177 14.12 -1.18 -12.74
CA LEU A 177 14.55 0.05 -13.36
C LEU A 177 14.96 -0.14 -14.84
N PRO A 178 14.73 0.88 -15.68
CA PRO A 178 15.35 0.95 -16.99
C PRO A 178 16.87 0.79 -16.90
N LYS A 179 17.49 0.18 -17.91
CA LYS A 179 18.93 -0.14 -17.97
C LYS A 179 19.85 1.03 -17.59
N LYS A 180 19.44 2.25 -17.96
CA LYS A 180 20.20 3.49 -17.62
C LYS A 180 20.36 3.73 -16.11
N TYR A 181 19.50 3.13 -15.29
CA TYR A 181 19.49 3.27 -13.83
C TYR A 181 19.96 2.02 -13.06
N GLU A 182 20.39 0.96 -13.75
CA GLU A 182 20.88 -0.28 -13.11
C GLU A 182 21.99 -0.03 -12.07
N HIS A 183 22.80 1.00 -12.26
CA HIS A 183 23.85 1.37 -11.32
C HIS A 183 23.31 1.79 -9.94
N TRP A 184 22.02 2.13 -9.81
CA TRP A 184 21.39 2.47 -8.54
C TRP A 184 21.29 1.26 -7.59
N TYR A 185 21.11 0.04 -8.13
CA TYR A 185 21.02 -1.16 -7.29
C TYR A 185 22.23 -1.33 -6.37
N SER A 186 23.44 -1.08 -6.87
CA SER A 186 24.64 -1.17 -6.06
C SER A 186 24.67 -0.12 -4.94
N THR A 187 24.08 1.04 -5.15
CA THR A 187 23.95 2.07 -4.13
C THR A 187 22.90 1.69 -3.09
N TRP A 188 21.75 1.17 -3.54
CA TRP A 188 20.69 0.71 -2.66
C TRP A 188 21.17 -0.39 -1.72
N ASP A 189 21.88 -1.40 -2.24
CA ASP A 189 22.48 -2.47 -1.43
C ASP A 189 23.53 -1.95 -0.47
N LYS A 190 24.37 -1.00 -0.90
CA LYS A 190 25.39 -0.38 -0.02
C LYS A 190 24.76 0.42 1.12
N GLN A 191 23.69 1.14 0.83
CA GLN A 191 22.99 1.98 1.83
C GLN A 191 22.13 1.14 2.79
N THR A 192 21.58 0.02 2.35
CA THR A 192 20.80 -0.87 3.19
C THR A 192 21.73 -1.70 4.11
N PRO A 193 21.61 -1.65 5.43
CA PRO A 193 22.42 -2.44 6.34
C PRO A 193 22.40 -3.95 6.07
N MET A 194 21.26 -4.52 5.70
CA MET A 194 21.13 -5.93 5.34
C MET A 194 21.74 -6.29 3.97
N LYS A 195 22.28 -5.30 3.21
CA LYS A 195 23.01 -5.48 1.94
C LYS A 195 22.24 -6.16 0.83
N ARG A 196 20.94 -6.05 0.83
CA ARG A 196 20.06 -6.57 -0.20
C ARG A 196 18.73 -5.84 -0.23
N MET A 197 18.02 -5.95 -1.32
CA MET A 197 16.60 -5.64 -1.41
C MET A 197 15.78 -6.73 -0.68
N ALA A 198 14.60 -6.36 -0.21
CA ALA A 198 13.65 -7.32 0.33
C ALA A 198 12.96 -8.13 -0.78
N GLU A 199 12.55 -9.34 -0.44
CA GLU A 199 11.61 -10.11 -1.25
C GLU A 199 10.16 -9.68 -0.91
N PRO A 200 9.21 -9.71 -1.86
CA PRO A 200 7.83 -9.26 -1.62
C PRO A 200 7.13 -9.95 -0.45
N HIS A 201 7.43 -11.24 -0.19
CA HIS A 201 6.84 -11.97 0.93
C HIS A 201 7.28 -11.45 2.31
N GLU A 202 8.42 -10.77 2.41
CA GLU A 202 8.89 -10.17 3.68
C GLU A 202 8.00 -8.97 4.07
N ILE A 203 7.48 -8.25 3.07
CA ILE A 203 6.49 -7.18 3.29
C ILE A 203 5.09 -7.77 3.57
N ALA A 204 4.74 -8.86 2.87
CA ALA A 204 3.46 -9.54 3.07
C ALA A 204 3.30 -10.10 4.48
N SER A 205 4.38 -10.57 5.11
CA SER A 205 4.38 -11.03 6.51
C SER A 205 4.04 -9.90 7.49
N ALA A 206 4.58 -8.70 7.28
CA ALA A 206 4.24 -7.52 8.07
C ALA A 206 2.79 -7.07 7.82
N ALA A 207 2.31 -7.16 6.58
CA ALA A 207 0.92 -6.88 6.24
C ALA A 207 -0.04 -7.84 6.94
N LEU A 208 0.25 -9.12 6.93
CA LEU A 208 -0.54 -10.14 7.62
C LEU A 208 -0.61 -9.86 9.13
N PHE A 209 0.52 -9.53 9.77
CA PHE A 209 0.55 -9.14 11.18
C PHE A 209 -0.37 -7.95 11.45
N LEU A 210 -0.25 -6.85 10.70
CA LEU A 210 -1.02 -5.63 10.93
C LEU A 210 -2.52 -5.79 10.59
N CYS A 211 -2.87 -6.71 9.69
CA CYS A 211 -4.25 -7.02 9.35
C CYS A 211 -4.91 -8.02 10.30
N SER A 212 -4.13 -8.75 11.10
CA SER A 212 -4.62 -9.83 11.98
C SER A 212 -4.92 -9.35 13.40
N PRO A 213 -5.63 -10.18 14.22
CA PRO A 213 -5.82 -9.94 15.65
C PRO A 213 -4.52 -9.90 16.46
N ALA A 214 -3.40 -10.43 15.93
CA ALA A 214 -2.09 -10.36 16.59
C ALA A 214 -1.60 -8.92 16.82
N SER A 215 -2.14 -7.96 16.07
CA SER A 215 -1.86 -6.52 16.21
C SER A 215 -3.03 -5.73 16.83
N SER A 216 -3.86 -6.36 17.65
CA SER A 216 -5.09 -5.77 18.20
C SER A 216 -4.87 -4.48 19.02
N TYR A 217 -3.67 -4.26 19.54
CA TYR A 217 -3.32 -3.03 20.28
C TYR A 217 -2.37 -2.11 19.50
N VAL A 218 -2.27 -2.32 18.17
CA VAL A 218 -1.44 -1.52 17.26
C VAL A 218 -2.34 -0.68 16.35
N THR A 219 -2.29 0.64 16.52
CA THR A 219 -2.98 1.61 15.63
C THR A 219 -2.16 2.90 15.55
N GLY A 220 -2.15 3.54 14.37
CA GLY A 220 -1.34 4.73 14.10
C GLY A 220 0.14 4.44 13.83
N GLU A 221 0.54 3.17 13.78
CA GLU A 221 1.92 2.77 13.55
C GLU A 221 2.30 2.88 12.07
N VAL A 222 3.53 3.29 11.84
CA VAL A 222 4.22 3.22 10.54
C VAL A 222 5.36 2.21 10.70
N LEU A 223 5.03 0.94 10.48
CA LEU A 223 5.98 -0.16 10.67
C LEU A 223 7.03 -0.13 9.55
N VAL A 224 8.25 0.19 9.92
CA VAL A 224 9.39 0.24 8.99
C VAL A 224 9.88 -1.19 8.71
N VAL A 225 9.94 -1.55 7.41
CA VAL A 225 10.44 -2.85 6.93
C VAL A 225 11.40 -2.59 5.77
N ASP A 226 12.60 -2.12 6.10
CA ASP A 226 13.54 -1.50 5.15
C ASP A 226 14.98 -2.07 5.20
N GLY A 227 15.19 -3.18 5.87
CA GLY A 227 16.51 -3.77 6.04
C GLY A 227 17.51 -2.88 6.82
N GLY A 228 16.96 -1.93 7.60
CA GLY A 228 17.73 -0.98 8.43
C GLY A 228 18.12 0.30 7.69
N TYR A 229 17.59 0.58 6.50
CA TYR A 229 17.96 1.77 5.71
C TYR A 229 17.81 3.07 6.50
N THR A 230 16.71 3.24 7.24
CA THR A 230 16.41 4.46 8.01
C THR A 230 17.02 4.50 9.42
N THR A 231 17.88 3.57 9.78
CA THR A 231 18.51 3.55 11.10
C THR A 231 19.76 4.45 11.21
N ARG A 232 20.16 5.10 10.13
CA ARG A 232 21.35 5.97 10.03
C ARG A 232 21.18 7.07 8.99
#